data_101d876e11e86de36ac1c6d2d612f75a
#
_entry.id   101d876e11e86de36ac1c6d2d612f75a
#
_cell.length_a   1.000
_cell.length_b   1.000
_cell.length_c   1.000
_cell.angle_alpha   90.00
_cell.angle_beta   90.00
_cell.angle_gamma   90.00
#
_symmetry.space_group_name_H-M   'P 1'
#
loop_
_entity.id
_entity.type
_entity.pdbx_description
1 polymer ?
#
loop_
_entity_poly.entity_id
_entity_poly.type
_entity_poly.pdbx_seq_one_letter_code
_entity_poly.pdbx_strand_id
1 'polypeptide(L)'
;MASPTADVSVRIAWADDAAAVAALQARAWRTTYAGVLPDEALVLDPEATSQAWAAALRSPGDARNRVLVALERNRVVGFAVISPATDPDCDPVADAELQELVVDPDERGKGHGSRLLQAVADTMQADRFTRAVTWTLAGADDLRRFLADAGWGADTAHRELDLDGTGSTLVKQVRLHTAL
;
A
#
# COMPACT_ATOMS: atom_id res chain seq x y z
N MET A 1 37.68 -4.18 5.35
CA MET A 1 36.46 -4.09 6.17
C MET A 1 35.29 -3.90 5.21
N ALA A 2 34.41 -4.86 5.11
CA ALA A 2 33.17 -4.66 4.36
C ALA A 2 32.31 -3.61 5.10
N SER A 3 31.88 -2.56 4.41
CA SER A 3 30.91 -1.61 4.96
C SER A 3 29.67 -2.40 5.39
N PRO A 4 29.08 -2.11 6.55
CA PRO A 4 27.83 -2.74 6.92
C PRO A 4 26.78 -2.35 5.87
N THR A 5 26.44 -3.26 4.99
CA THR A 5 25.26 -3.15 4.14
C THR A 5 24.07 -3.11 5.10
N ALA A 6 23.28 -2.04 5.07
CA ALA A 6 22.08 -1.97 5.86
C ALA A 6 21.23 -3.19 5.52
N ASP A 7 20.99 -4.07 6.52
CA ASP A 7 20.21 -5.30 6.32
C ASP A 7 18.76 -5.00 5.88
N VAL A 8 18.32 -3.75 6.00
CA VAL A 8 16.99 -3.25 5.64
C VAL A 8 17.07 -1.97 4.83
N SER A 9 16.30 -1.88 3.77
CA SER A 9 16.22 -0.70 2.89
C SER A 9 14.84 -0.55 2.28
N VAL A 10 14.55 0.66 1.76
CA VAL A 10 13.36 0.93 0.94
C VAL A 10 13.82 1.59 -0.35
N ARG A 11 13.26 1.17 -1.48
CA ARG A 11 13.51 1.76 -2.80
C ARG A 11 12.27 1.68 -3.69
N ILE A 12 12.31 2.40 -4.79
CA ILE A 12 11.32 2.23 -5.86
C ILE A 12 11.42 0.80 -6.41
N ALA A 13 10.26 0.19 -6.63
CA ALA A 13 10.17 -1.15 -7.20
C ALA A 13 10.62 -1.18 -8.66
N TRP A 14 11.25 -2.26 -9.05
CA TRP A 14 11.60 -2.57 -10.43
C TRP A 14 10.66 -3.63 -10.99
N ALA A 15 10.62 -3.79 -12.31
CA ALA A 15 9.81 -4.82 -12.95
C ALA A 15 10.14 -6.25 -12.45
N ASP A 16 11.38 -6.49 -12.06
CA ASP A 16 11.84 -7.77 -11.52
C ASP A 16 11.27 -8.08 -10.12
N ASP A 17 10.76 -7.07 -9.40
CA ASP A 17 10.11 -7.26 -8.10
C ASP A 17 8.67 -7.79 -8.23
N ALA A 18 8.09 -7.80 -9.42
CA ALA A 18 6.68 -8.09 -9.66
C ALA A 18 6.21 -9.41 -9.04
N ALA A 19 6.97 -10.48 -9.21
CA ALA A 19 6.63 -11.79 -8.65
C ALA A 19 6.65 -11.79 -7.12
N ALA A 20 7.63 -11.12 -6.51
CA ALA A 20 7.74 -11.00 -5.05
C ALA A 20 6.61 -10.14 -4.46
N VAL A 21 6.26 -9.03 -5.12
CA VAL A 21 5.15 -8.15 -4.72
C VAL A 21 3.82 -8.90 -4.85
N ALA A 22 3.58 -9.63 -5.95
CA ALA A 22 2.38 -10.43 -6.14
C ALA A 22 2.22 -11.51 -5.07
N ALA A 23 3.29 -12.24 -4.75
CA ALA A 23 3.27 -13.26 -3.71
C ALA A 23 3.00 -12.65 -2.32
N LEU A 24 3.59 -11.50 -2.03
CA LEU A 24 3.37 -10.78 -0.78
C LEU A 24 1.92 -10.27 -0.68
N GLN A 25 1.39 -9.68 -1.75
CA GLN A 25 0.00 -9.23 -1.82
C GLN A 25 -0.97 -10.39 -1.54
N ALA A 26 -0.76 -11.55 -2.17
CA ALA A 26 -1.60 -12.73 -1.96
C ALA A 26 -1.61 -13.19 -0.50
N ARG A 27 -0.46 -13.18 0.19
CA ARG A 27 -0.39 -13.52 1.63
C ARG A 27 -1.09 -12.49 2.49
N ALA A 28 -0.85 -11.20 2.24
CA ALA A 28 -1.44 -10.11 3.00
C ALA A 28 -2.97 -10.06 2.83
N TRP A 29 -3.48 -10.30 1.63
CA TRP A 29 -4.92 -10.33 1.35
C TRP A 29 -5.65 -11.40 2.15
N ARG A 30 -5.09 -12.61 2.21
CA ARG A 30 -5.66 -13.68 3.03
C ARG A 30 -5.82 -13.29 4.49
N THR A 31 -4.86 -12.52 5.03
CA THR A 31 -4.94 -12.04 6.42
C THR A 31 -5.90 -10.87 6.57
N THR A 32 -5.85 -9.91 5.64
CA THR A 32 -6.62 -8.66 5.71
C THR A 32 -8.11 -8.89 5.49
N TYR A 33 -8.46 -9.76 4.55
CA TYR A 33 -9.84 -10.01 4.14
C TYR A 33 -10.42 -11.33 4.64
N ALA A 34 -9.71 -12.02 5.55
CA ALA A 34 -10.24 -13.21 6.22
C ALA A 34 -11.56 -12.89 6.92
N GLY A 35 -12.61 -13.67 6.64
CA GLY A 35 -13.95 -13.45 7.20
C GLY A 35 -14.71 -12.25 6.60
N VAL A 36 -14.12 -11.51 5.66
CA VAL A 36 -14.74 -10.40 4.91
C VAL A 36 -15.11 -10.86 3.51
N LEU A 37 -14.21 -11.56 2.86
CA LEU A 37 -14.42 -12.15 1.54
C LEU A 37 -14.57 -13.68 1.63
N PRO A 38 -15.30 -14.30 0.68
CA PRO A 38 -15.28 -15.75 0.52
C PRO A 38 -13.85 -16.26 0.27
N ASP A 39 -13.52 -17.44 0.79
CA ASP A 39 -12.16 -18.01 0.67
C ASP A 39 -11.71 -18.14 -0.80
N GLU A 40 -12.63 -18.41 -1.72
CA GLU A 40 -12.34 -18.51 -3.16
C GLU A 40 -11.87 -17.18 -3.74
N ALA A 41 -12.38 -16.05 -3.24
CA ALA A 41 -11.98 -14.71 -3.68
C ALA A 41 -10.62 -14.28 -3.12
N LEU A 42 -10.13 -14.98 -2.10
CA LEU A 42 -8.80 -14.74 -1.51
C LEU A 42 -7.67 -15.48 -2.24
N VAL A 43 -8.01 -16.35 -3.20
CA VAL A 43 -7.04 -17.08 -4.01
C VAL A 43 -6.73 -16.28 -5.27
N LEU A 44 -5.62 -15.53 -5.24
CA LEU A 44 -5.13 -14.83 -6.42
C LEU A 44 -4.35 -15.83 -7.31
N ASP A 45 -4.56 -15.75 -8.62
CA ASP A 45 -3.72 -16.46 -9.59
C ASP A 45 -2.30 -15.86 -9.56
N PRO A 46 -1.26 -16.62 -9.18
CA PRO A 46 0.07 -16.07 -9.00
C PRO A 46 0.68 -15.54 -10.30
N GLU A 47 0.45 -16.23 -11.41
CA GLU A 47 1.01 -15.84 -12.71
C GLU A 47 0.31 -14.58 -13.24
N ALA A 48 -1.02 -14.56 -13.25
CA ALA A 48 -1.78 -13.41 -13.70
C ALA A 48 -1.50 -12.16 -12.84
N THR A 49 -1.39 -12.33 -11.52
CA THR A 49 -1.07 -11.24 -10.60
C THR A 49 0.35 -10.72 -10.82
N SER A 50 1.32 -11.61 -10.99
CA SER A 50 2.71 -11.22 -11.30
C SER A 50 2.82 -10.47 -12.63
N GLN A 51 2.11 -10.93 -13.67
CA GLN A 51 2.08 -10.25 -14.97
C GLN A 51 1.46 -8.86 -14.87
N ALA A 52 0.37 -8.70 -14.12
CA ALA A 52 -0.28 -7.41 -13.89
C ALA A 52 0.66 -6.43 -13.18
N TRP A 53 1.37 -6.89 -12.14
CA TRP A 53 2.38 -6.08 -11.46
C TRP A 53 3.54 -5.71 -12.40
N ALA A 54 4.05 -6.66 -13.18
CA ALA A 54 5.12 -6.38 -14.13
C ALA A 54 4.71 -5.35 -15.19
N ALA A 55 3.48 -5.39 -15.67
CA ALA A 55 2.95 -4.40 -16.59
C ALA A 55 2.85 -3.01 -15.94
N ALA A 56 2.28 -2.93 -14.73
CA ALA A 56 2.13 -1.67 -13.99
C ALA A 56 3.49 -1.03 -13.67
N LEU A 57 4.50 -1.83 -13.30
CA LEU A 57 5.85 -1.33 -12.98
C LEU A 57 6.60 -0.85 -14.21
N ARG A 58 6.36 -1.44 -15.40
CA ARG A 58 6.99 -1.01 -16.66
C ARG A 58 6.35 0.25 -17.24
N SER A 59 5.04 0.42 -17.04
CA SER A 59 4.26 1.51 -17.64
C SER A 59 3.23 2.03 -16.65
N PRO A 60 3.66 2.88 -15.69
CA PRO A 60 2.81 3.31 -14.58
C PRO A 60 1.69 4.29 -14.97
N GLY A 61 1.59 4.73 -16.21
CA GLY A 61 0.56 5.64 -16.71
C GLY A 61 0.76 7.11 -16.32
N ASP A 62 1.01 7.41 -15.06
CA ASP A 62 1.44 8.74 -14.56
C ASP A 62 2.84 8.62 -13.95
N ALA A 63 3.68 9.63 -14.19
CA ALA A 63 5.05 9.64 -13.66
C ALA A 63 5.11 9.70 -12.12
N ARG A 64 4.02 10.08 -11.46
CA ARG A 64 3.87 10.14 -10.01
C ARG A 64 3.22 8.89 -9.41
N ASN A 65 2.83 7.90 -10.25
CA ASN A 65 2.50 6.58 -9.78
C ASN A 65 3.78 5.88 -9.35
N ARG A 66 3.90 5.57 -8.07
CA ARG A 66 5.09 4.99 -7.47
C ARG A 66 4.74 3.71 -6.73
N VAL A 67 5.57 2.71 -6.89
CA VAL A 67 5.56 1.53 -6.02
C VAL A 67 6.90 1.49 -5.30
N LEU A 68 6.85 1.41 -3.98
CA LEU A 68 8.03 1.26 -3.13
C LEU A 68 8.07 -0.16 -2.57
N VAL A 69 9.26 -0.73 -2.47
CA VAL A 69 9.48 -2.02 -1.81
C VAL A 69 10.39 -1.86 -0.61
N ALA A 70 10.00 -2.46 0.50
CA ALA A 70 10.86 -2.64 1.66
C ALA A 70 11.59 -3.98 1.52
N LEU A 71 12.88 -3.94 1.72
CA LEU A 71 13.78 -5.08 1.58
C LEU A 71 14.41 -5.41 2.94
N GLU A 72 14.46 -6.69 3.26
CA GLU A 72 15.39 -7.25 4.25
C GLU A 72 16.42 -8.08 3.51
N ARG A 73 17.66 -7.59 3.48
CA ARG A 73 18.71 -8.06 2.57
C ARG A 73 18.22 -7.90 1.12
N ASN A 74 17.97 -9.00 0.40
CA ASN A 74 17.46 -8.96 -0.98
C ASN A 74 16.01 -9.47 -1.10
N ARG A 75 15.32 -9.68 0.02
CA ARG A 75 13.95 -10.19 0.05
C ARG A 75 12.97 -9.05 0.22
N VAL A 76 11.94 -8.98 -0.64
CA VAL A 76 10.83 -8.05 -0.48
C VAL A 76 9.98 -8.49 0.72
N VAL A 77 9.86 -7.61 1.71
CA VAL A 77 9.12 -7.84 2.96
C VAL A 77 7.97 -6.86 3.17
N GLY A 78 7.84 -5.90 2.27
CA GLY A 78 6.73 -4.94 2.27
C GLY A 78 6.69 -4.18 0.95
N PHE A 79 5.55 -3.58 0.66
CA PHE A 79 5.43 -2.62 -0.45
C PHE A 79 4.38 -1.55 -0.14
N ALA A 80 4.48 -0.43 -0.84
CA ALA A 80 3.49 0.63 -0.82
C ALA A 80 3.21 1.12 -2.25
N VAL A 81 1.98 1.53 -2.50
CA VAL A 81 1.53 2.08 -3.79
C VAL A 81 1.07 3.50 -3.58
N ILE A 82 1.61 4.43 -4.38
CA ILE A 82 1.34 5.85 -4.34
C ILE A 82 0.83 6.29 -5.71
N SER A 83 -0.18 7.14 -5.72
CA SER A 83 -0.68 7.84 -6.91
C SER A 83 -1.16 9.24 -6.55
N PRO A 84 -1.40 10.13 -7.54
CA PRO A 84 -2.25 11.28 -7.33
C PRO A 84 -3.62 10.85 -6.82
N ALA A 85 -4.18 11.59 -5.85
CA ALA A 85 -5.52 11.30 -5.34
C ALA A 85 -6.59 11.60 -6.38
N THR A 86 -7.57 10.71 -6.52
CA THR A 86 -8.63 10.80 -7.52
C THR A 86 -10.02 11.04 -6.95
N ASP A 87 -10.14 11.14 -5.62
CA ASP A 87 -11.42 11.45 -4.98
C ASP A 87 -11.94 12.81 -5.43
N PRO A 88 -13.28 12.99 -5.62
CA PRO A 88 -13.84 14.22 -6.15
C PRO A 88 -13.55 15.50 -5.34
N ASP A 89 -13.22 15.33 -4.04
CA ASP A 89 -12.86 16.41 -3.11
C ASP A 89 -11.36 16.59 -2.93
N CYS A 90 -10.54 15.87 -3.70
CA CYS A 90 -9.09 15.97 -3.73
C CYS A 90 -8.60 16.74 -4.97
N ASP A 91 -7.46 17.42 -4.81
CA ASP A 91 -6.73 18.03 -5.91
C ASP A 91 -5.58 17.08 -6.34
N PRO A 92 -5.62 16.44 -7.51
CA PRO A 92 -4.60 15.49 -7.94
C PRO A 92 -3.22 16.12 -8.17
N VAL A 93 -3.11 17.46 -8.11
CA VAL A 93 -1.82 18.16 -8.16
C VAL A 93 -1.20 18.26 -6.77
N ALA A 94 -2.02 18.50 -5.76
CA ALA A 94 -1.59 18.73 -4.37
C ALA A 94 -1.74 17.52 -3.45
N ASP A 95 -2.68 16.62 -3.76
CA ASP A 95 -3.05 15.49 -2.92
C ASP A 95 -2.57 14.17 -3.53
N ALA A 96 -1.83 13.38 -2.74
CA ALA A 96 -1.45 12.02 -3.08
C ALA A 96 -2.33 11.00 -2.34
N GLU A 97 -2.53 9.85 -2.94
CA GLU A 97 -3.15 8.70 -2.28
C GLU A 97 -2.11 7.61 -2.00
N LEU A 98 -2.02 7.18 -0.76
CA LEU A 98 -1.40 5.93 -0.38
C LEU A 98 -2.45 4.83 -0.57
N GLN A 99 -2.40 4.17 -1.71
CA GLN A 99 -3.41 3.17 -2.11
C GLN A 99 -3.25 1.86 -1.34
N GLU A 100 -2.01 1.42 -1.14
CA GLU A 100 -1.68 0.22 -0.37
C GLU A 100 -0.44 0.45 0.48
N LEU A 101 -0.46 -0.12 1.68
CA LEU A 101 0.68 -0.25 2.56
C LEU A 101 0.67 -1.66 3.15
N VAL A 102 1.59 -2.48 2.70
CA VAL A 102 1.63 -3.90 3.03
C VAL A 102 2.99 -4.25 3.62
N VAL A 103 2.96 -4.95 4.75
CA VAL A 103 4.13 -5.62 5.32
C VAL A 103 3.79 -7.10 5.47
N ASP A 104 4.72 -7.97 5.08
CA ASP A 104 4.58 -9.41 5.23
C ASP A 104 4.11 -9.74 6.66
N PRO A 105 3.02 -10.48 6.84
CA PRO A 105 2.51 -10.83 8.16
C PRO A 105 3.56 -11.39 9.11
N ASP A 106 4.51 -12.18 8.59
CA ASP A 106 5.59 -12.81 9.37
C ASP A 106 6.74 -11.83 9.69
N GLU A 107 6.77 -10.66 9.06
CA GLU A 107 7.82 -9.65 9.23
C GLU A 107 7.33 -8.39 9.95
N ARG A 108 6.10 -8.40 10.46
CA ARG A 108 5.56 -7.29 11.24
C ARG A 108 6.30 -7.11 12.58
N GLY A 109 6.24 -5.90 13.13
CA GLY A 109 6.90 -5.57 14.40
C GLY A 109 8.42 -5.35 14.30
N LYS A 110 9.02 -5.44 13.10
CA LYS A 110 10.46 -5.25 12.86
C LYS A 110 10.83 -3.87 12.29
N GLY A 111 9.88 -2.94 12.27
CA GLY A 111 10.11 -1.57 11.80
C GLY A 111 10.02 -1.37 10.29
N HIS A 112 9.70 -2.41 9.49
CA HIS A 112 9.57 -2.29 8.04
C HIS A 112 8.44 -1.33 7.64
N GLY A 113 7.29 -1.38 8.32
CA GLY A 113 6.16 -0.50 8.08
C GLY A 113 6.51 0.98 8.30
N SER A 114 7.21 1.29 9.38
CA SER A 114 7.60 2.67 9.69
C SER A 114 8.60 3.24 8.69
N ARG A 115 9.58 2.42 8.26
CA ARG A 115 10.55 2.83 7.23
C ARG A 115 9.87 3.02 5.88
N LEU A 116 8.93 2.12 5.53
CA LEU A 116 8.19 2.20 4.28
C LEU A 116 7.29 3.45 4.28
N LEU A 117 6.59 3.72 5.37
CA LEU A 117 5.73 4.90 5.49
C LEU A 117 6.55 6.22 5.44
N GLN A 118 7.74 6.25 6.04
CA GLN A 118 8.65 7.40 5.92
C GLN A 118 9.09 7.60 4.46
N ALA A 119 9.50 6.54 3.78
CA ALA A 119 9.88 6.62 2.37
C ALA A 119 8.71 7.04 1.46
N VAL A 120 7.48 6.65 1.80
CA VAL A 120 6.26 7.13 1.15
C VAL A 120 6.13 8.65 1.29
N ALA A 121 6.24 9.17 2.51
CA ALA A 121 6.16 10.61 2.77
C ALA A 121 7.27 11.38 2.02
N ASP A 122 8.51 10.91 2.10
CA ASP A 122 9.64 11.53 1.39
C ASP A 122 9.43 11.54 -0.12
N THR A 123 8.88 10.46 -0.69
CA THR A 123 8.59 10.35 -2.12
C THR A 123 7.47 11.29 -2.55
N MET A 124 6.39 11.36 -1.77
CA MET A 124 5.27 12.27 -2.04
C MET A 124 5.73 13.73 -1.98
N GLN A 125 6.56 14.11 -0.99
CA GLN A 125 7.13 15.46 -0.90
C GLN A 125 8.06 15.76 -2.08
N ALA A 126 8.88 14.80 -2.52
CA ALA A 126 9.75 14.97 -3.69
C ALA A 126 8.94 15.17 -4.98
N ASP A 127 7.79 14.54 -5.11
CA ASP A 127 6.82 14.72 -6.20
C ASP A 127 5.91 15.97 -5.99
N ARG A 128 6.18 16.78 -4.94
CA ARG A 128 5.54 18.06 -4.61
C ARG A 128 4.09 17.97 -4.14
N PHE A 129 3.67 16.84 -3.65
CA PHE A 129 2.41 16.75 -2.94
C PHE A 129 2.52 17.45 -1.56
N THR A 130 1.43 18.01 -1.10
CA THR A 130 1.34 18.74 0.18
C THR A 130 0.43 18.06 1.19
N ARG A 131 -0.38 17.10 0.72
CA ARG A 131 -1.28 16.30 1.53
C ARG A 131 -1.29 14.87 1.03
N ALA A 132 -1.39 13.93 1.95
CA ALA A 132 -1.63 12.53 1.64
C ALA A 132 -2.97 12.07 2.20
N VAL A 133 -3.66 11.20 1.46
CA VAL A 133 -4.87 10.51 1.88
C VAL A 133 -4.68 9.00 1.73
N THR A 134 -5.43 8.22 2.50
CA THR A 134 -5.50 6.77 2.36
C THR A 134 -6.87 6.25 2.79
N TRP A 135 -7.36 5.23 2.11
CA TRP A 135 -8.57 4.52 2.48
C TRP A 135 -8.22 3.23 3.21
N THR A 136 -8.79 3.04 4.38
CA THR A 136 -8.62 1.82 5.19
C THR A 136 -9.97 1.17 5.45
N LEU A 137 -9.97 -0.16 5.62
CA LEU A 137 -11.17 -0.82 6.13
C LEU A 137 -11.53 -0.24 7.50
N ALA A 138 -12.83 -0.01 7.73
CA ALA A 138 -13.32 0.56 8.98
C ALA A 138 -12.93 -0.31 10.20
N GLY A 139 -12.84 -1.63 10.02
CA GLY A 139 -12.42 -2.59 11.04
C GLY A 139 -10.91 -2.90 11.08
N ALA A 140 -10.07 -2.22 10.28
CA ALA A 140 -8.62 -2.43 10.30
C ALA A 140 -7.95 -1.62 11.43
N ASP A 141 -8.27 -1.95 12.68
CA ASP A 141 -7.88 -1.17 13.85
C ASP A 141 -6.36 -1.07 14.03
N ASP A 142 -5.62 -2.13 13.74
CA ASP A 142 -4.15 -2.13 13.86
C ASP A 142 -3.49 -1.20 12.84
N LEU A 143 -3.94 -1.24 11.58
CA LEU A 143 -3.44 -0.33 10.55
C LEU A 143 -3.82 1.13 10.86
N ARG A 144 -5.06 1.36 11.28
CA ARG A 144 -5.52 2.71 11.65
C ARG A 144 -4.75 3.27 12.83
N ARG A 145 -4.47 2.46 13.85
CA ARG A 145 -3.64 2.85 14.99
C ARG A 145 -2.21 3.17 14.54
N PHE A 146 -1.62 2.31 13.73
CA PHE A 146 -0.28 2.53 13.19
C PHE A 146 -0.17 3.85 12.42
N LEU A 147 -1.15 4.16 11.57
CA LEU A 147 -1.20 5.43 10.83
C LEU A 147 -1.45 6.62 11.76
N ALA A 148 -2.34 6.49 12.75
CA ALA A 148 -2.60 7.54 13.74
C ALA A 148 -1.34 7.88 14.56
N ASP A 149 -0.58 6.87 14.98
CA ASP A 149 0.70 7.06 15.67
C ASP A 149 1.75 7.77 14.79
N ALA A 150 1.61 7.67 13.48
CA ALA A 150 2.42 8.37 12.49
C ALA A 150 1.86 9.76 12.09
N GLY A 151 0.81 10.25 12.76
CA GLY A 151 0.25 11.58 12.55
C GLY A 151 -0.90 11.66 11.54
N TRP A 152 -1.43 10.52 11.07
CA TRP A 152 -2.60 10.52 10.22
C TRP A 152 -3.88 10.65 11.05
N GLY A 153 -4.82 11.46 10.57
CA GLY A 153 -6.13 11.67 11.20
C GLY A 153 -7.28 11.31 10.27
N ALA A 154 -8.43 10.95 10.84
CA ALA A 154 -9.66 10.75 10.06
C ALA A 154 -10.20 12.11 9.58
N ASP A 155 -10.63 12.20 8.31
CA ASP A 155 -11.21 13.41 7.73
C ASP A 155 -12.74 13.34 7.58
N THR A 156 -13.37 12.37 8.24
CA THR A 156 -14.81 12.08 8.22
C THR A 156 -15.35 11.46 6.92
N ALA A 157 -14.57 11.39 5.86
CA ALA A 157 -14.98 10.71 4.64
C ALA A 157 -15.08 9.19 4.85
N HIS A 158 -16.14 8.60 4.33
CA HIS A 158 -16.39 7.17 4.37
C HIS A 158 -17.03 6.71 3.08
N ARG A 159 -16.82 5.45 2.71
CA ARG A 159 -17.43 4.83 1.54
C ARG A 159 -17.72 3.36 1.79
N GLU A 160 -18.62 2.81 1.00
CA GLU A 160 -18.84 1.38 0.91
C GLU A 160 -18.38 0.89 -0.46
N LEU A 161 -17.56 -0.15 -0.47
CA LEU A 161 -17.15 -0.83 -1.69
C LEU A 161 -17.90 -2.14 -1.82
N ASP A 162 -18.49 -2.35 -2.98
CA ASP A 162 -19.04 -3.63 -3.39
C ASP A 162 -17.92 -4.45 -4.03
N LEU A 163 -17.40 -5.43 -3.31
CA LEU A 163 -16.25 -6.21 -3.74
C LEU A 163 -16.58 -7.30 -4.74
N ASP A 164 -17.85 -7.71 -4.83
CA ASP A 164 -18.31 -8.76 -5.75
C ASP A 164 -19.20 -8.24 -6.87
N GLY A 165 -19.52 -6.95 -6.88
CA GLY A 165 -20.37 -6.32 -7.89
C GLY A 165 -21.84 -6.74 -7.81
N THR A 166 -22.26 -7.46 -6.77
CA THR A 166 -23.63 -7.96 -6.58
C THR A 166 -24.38 -7.28 -5.46
N GLY A 167 -23.69 -6.44 -4.67
CA GLY A 167 -24.21 -5.80 -3.46
C GLY A 167 -24.25 -6.73 -2.25
N SER A 168 -23.78 -7.96 -2.36
CA SER A 168 -23.79 -8.92 -1.25
C SER A 168 -22.54 -8.83 -0.37
N THR A 169 -21.44 -8.31 -0.88
CA THR A 169 -20.20 -8.13 -0.11
C THR A 169 -19.78 -6.67 -0.07
N LEU A 170 -20.40 -5.92 0.83
CA LEU A 170 -20.07 -4.51 1.06
C LEU A 170 -19.03 -4.39 2.17
N VAL A 171 -17.93 -3.67 1.89
CA VAL A 171 -16.94 -3.31 2.90
C VAL A 171 -16.94 -1.81 3.14
N LYS A 172 -16.96 -1.44 4.41
CA LYS A 172 -16.88 -0.03 4.82
C LYS A 172 -15.42 0.40 4.89
N GLN A 173 -15.13 1.55 4.28
CA GLN A 173 -13.85 2.21 4.38
C GLN A 173 -14.00 3.59 4.98
N VAL A 174 -12.97 4.01 5.70
CA VAL A 174 -12.78 5.37 6.21
C VAL A 174 -11.52 5.95 5.63
N ARG A 175 -11.53 7.26 5.38
CA ARG A 175 -10.37 7.97 4.86
C ARG A 175 -9.58 8.61 6.00
N LEU A 176 -8.28 8.42 5.94
CA LEU A 176 -7.31 9.13 6.78
C LEU A 176 -6.50 10.10 5.92
N HIS A 177 -6.00 11.16 6.52
CA HIS A 177 -5.15 12.14 5.85
C HIS A 177 -4.03 12.62 6.74
N THR A 178 -2.99 13.18 6.13
CA THR A 178 -1.92 13.91 6.81
C THR A 178 -1.37 15.01 5.91
N ALA A 179 -0.85 16.07 6.50
CA ALA A 179 -0.01 17.03 5.78
C ALA A 179 1.37 16.43 5.51
N LEU A 180 1.99 16.83 4.41
CA LEU A 180 3.32 16.36 3.97
C LEU A 180 4.38 17.45 4.18
#